data_7c4eb5dbd38fd1c74946f594fc17f1ee
#
_entry.id   7c4eb5dbd38fd1c74946f594fc17f1ee
#
_cell.length_a   1.000
_cell.length_b   1.000
_cell.length_c   1.000
_cell.angle_alpha   90.00
_cell.angle_beta   90.00
_cell.angle_gamma   90.00
#
_symmetry.space_group_name_H-M   'P 1'
#
loop_
_entity.id
_entity.type
_entity.pdbx_description
1 polymer ?
#
loop_
_entity_poly.entity_id
_entity_poly.type
_entity_poly.pdbx_seq_one_letter_code
_entity_poly.pdbx_strand_id
1 'polypeptide(L)'
;MELRGLKKLVKISDWDFLGLHEKVILTYTKPGDKVILPYMSTDNFAFELAINERKCLIYDNNPLVKINFEADFFYPSLAGIKSRLSEIKVIGNFPDCGVKKFLHPRTYDEAMAIRLFLDNAPRDAINLWIKRLSADALRMPQASKGDLEELEYIDIKDFVLKRYKTIFSNVEPMRLLLLHKSLPEFLHNEKELDEVLKGAKIKLAYYAPYHFNVQDYFNRNFLKMWFHNISKAQLMEAFIEDKDAWALRCKKDFLSLHKKLVSGGFILVEKLNEYIIEEFFKLAFFYGYENIHAFCNTKGAEGYLMKKLG
;
A
#
# COMPACT_ATOMS: atom_id res chain seq x y z
N MET A 1 -8.34 2.26 -24.71
CA MET A 1 -8.09 3.58 -24.08
C MET A 1 -7.15 3.35 -22.92
N GLU A 2 -5.95 3.91 -22.97
CA GLU A 2 -4.83 3.43 -22.16
C GLU A 2 -4.90 3.86 -20.67
N LEU A 3 -4.84 2.91 -19.78
CA LEU A 3 -4.72 3.05 -18.32
C LEU A 3 -3.46 3.82 -17.85
N ARG A 4 -2.59 4.25 -18.78
CA ARG A 4 -1.30 4.91 -18.51
C ARG A 4 -1.39 6.16 -17.65
N GLY A 5 -2.49 6.90 -17.71
CA GLY A 5 -2.66 8.12 -16.92
C GLY A 5 -2.89 7.87 -15.43
N LEU A 6 -3.72 6.87 -15.07
CA LEU A 6 -4.00 6.50 -13.68
C LEU A 6 -2.81 5.82 -12.98
N LYS A 7 -1.98 5.14 -13.75
CA LYS A 7 -0.75 4.50 -13.25
C LYS A 7 0.26 5.50 -12.68
N LYS A 8 0.15 6.79 -13.04
CA LYS A 8 0.95 7.87 -12.45
C LYS A 8 0.42 8.39 -11.11
N LEU A 9 -0.83 8.07 -10.75
CA LEU A 9 -1.43 8.46 -9.47
C LEU A 9 -0.76 7.76 -8.30
N VAL A 10 -0.35 6.53 -8.49
CA VAL A 10 0.29 5.71 -7.47
C VAL A 10 1.77 5.60 -7.78
N LYS A 11 2.61 5.74 -6.79
CA LYS A 11 4.05 5.45 -6.90
C LYS A 11 4.23 3.95 -7.01
N ILE A 12 3.98 3.44 -8.20
CA ILE A 12 4.00 2.03 -8.50
C ILE A 12 5.47 1.62 -8.63
N SER A 13 5.95 0.83 -7.69
CA SER A 13 7.32 0.32 -7.71
C SER A 13 7.52 -0.84 -8.68
N ASP A 14 6.45 -1.54 -9.06
CA ASP A 14 6.51 -2.77 -9.88
C ASP A 14 5.51 -2.75 -11.03
N TRP A 15 5.87 -2.03 -12.09
CA TRP A 15 5.07 -1.92 -13.32
C TRP A 15 4.98 -3.21 -14.13
N ASP A 16 5.87 -4.16 -13.88
CA ASP A 16 6.08 -5.33 -14.72
C ASP A 16 4.90 -6.32 -14.73
N PHE A 17 4.03 -6.28 -13.70
CA PHE A 17 2.85 -7.15 -13.60
C PHE A 17 1.52 -6.48 -13.97
N LEU A 18 1.50 -5.22 -14.37
CA LEU A 18 0.25 -4.47 -14.55
C LEU A 18 -0.69 -5.09 -15.58
N GLY A 19 -0.17 -5.49 -16.74
CA GLY A 19 -0.98 -6.13 -17.77
C GLY A 19 -1.51 -7.49 -17.34
N LEU A 20 -0.79 -8.18 -16.45
CA LEU A 20 -1.22 -9.44 -15.88
C LEU A 20 -2.32 -9.25 -14.85
N HIS A 21 -2.19 -8.27 -13.94
CA HIS A 21 -3.23 -7.97 -12.96
C HIS A 21 -4.57 -7.66 -13.63
N GLU A 22 -4.57 -6.77 -14.61
CA GLU A 22 -5.76 -6.45 -15.40
C GLU A 22 -6.35 -7.69 -16.07
N LYS A 23 -5.51 -8.49 -16.74
CA LYS A 23 -5.94 -9.71 -17.41
C LYS A 23 -6.55 -10.73 -16.44
N VAL A 24 -5.95 -10.95 -15.28
CA VAL A 24 -6.48 -11.84 -14.24
C VAL A 24 -7.83 -11.34 -13.73
N ILE A 25 -7.91 -10.04 -13.39
CA ILE A 25 -9.15 -9.43 -12.90
C ILE A 25 -10.28 -9.58 -13.92
N LEU A 26 -10.03 -9.21 -15.18
CA LEU A 26 -11.04 -9.25 -16.22
C LEU A 26 -11.47 -10.67 -16.61
N THR A 27 -10.53 -11.62 -16.57
CA THR A 27 -10.82 -13.02 -16.95
C THR A 27 -11.58 -13.77 -15.87
N TYR A 28 -11.26 -13.56 -14.59
CA TYR A 28 -11.75 -14.42 -13.51
C TYR A 28 -12.76 -13.76 -12.58
N THR A 29 -13.05 -12.47 -12.77
CA THR A 29 -14.03 -11.73 -11.98
C THR A 29 -14.95 -10.87 -12.85
N LYS A 30 -16.10 -10.47 -12.28
CA LYS A 30 -17.08 -9.57 -12.90
C LYS A 30 -17.20 -8.26 -12.09
N PRO A 31 -17.69 -7.15 -12.67
CA PRO A 31 -18.06 -5.97 -11.91
C PRO A 31 -18.94 -6.32 -10.71
N GLY A 32 -18.62 -5.75 -9.55
CA GLY A 32 -19.31 -6.03 -8.28
C GLY A 32 -18.78 -7.24 -7.50
N ASP A 33 -17.96 -8.11 -8.09
CA ASP A 33 -17.35 -9.24 -7.37
C ASP A 33 -16.41 -8.71 -6.26
N LYS A 34 -16.42 -9.38 -5.10
CA LYS A 34 -15.51 -9.12 -3.99
C LYS A 34 -14.19 -9.87 -4.20
N VAL A 35 -13.07 -9.17 -4.00
CA VAL A 35 -11.71 -9.73 -4.06
C VAL A 35 -11.00 -9.41 -2.75
N ILE A 36 -10.33 -10.40 -2.17
CA ILE A 36 -9.65 -10.28 -0.87
C ILE A 36 -8.15 -10.10 -1.08
N LEU A 37 -7.57 -9.14 -0.35
CA LEU A 37 -6.14 -8.88 -0.26
C LEU A 37 -5.70 -8.92 1.21
N PRO A 38 -5.14 -10.03 1.69
CA PRO A 38 -4.59 -10.12 3.06
C PRO A 38 -3.40 -9.20 3.28
N TYR A 39 -2.67 -8.89 2.23
CA TYR A 39 -1.51 -8.01 2.22
C TYR A 39 -1.57 -7.10 1.02
N MET A 40 -1.19 -5.85 1.22
CA MET A 40 -1.08 -4.88 0.15
C MET A 40 0.37 -4.48 -0.05
N SER A 41 1.16 -5.42 -0.55
CA SER A 41 2.58 -5.17 -0.84
C SER A 41 2.78 -4.15 -1.98
N THR A 42 1.77 -3.99 -2.83
CA THR A 42 1.69 -2.95 -3.87
C THR A 42 0.25 -2.46 -4.01
N ASP A 43 0.10 -1.15 -4.26
CA ASP A 43 -1.21 -0.52 -4.44
C ASP A 43 -1.85 -0.85 -5.79
N ASN A 44 -1.07 -1.40 -6.73
CA ASN A 44 -1.47 -1.63 -8.12
C ASN A 44 -2.68 -2.52 -8.28
N PHE A 45 -2.67 -3.66 -7.59
CA PHE A 45 -3.75 -4.63 -7.74
C PHE A 45 -5.08 -4.06 -7.21
N ALA A 46 -5.04 -3.37 -6.09
CA ALA A 46 -6.22 -2.70 -5.53
C ALA A 46 -6.76 -1.61 -6.46
N PHE A 47 -5.87 -0.85 -7.13
CA PHE A 47 -6.25 0.13 -8.14
C PHE A 47 -6.91 -0.50 -9.36
N GLU A 48 -6.32 -1.56 -9.90
CA GLU A 48 -6.90 -2.27 -11.05
C GLU A 48 -8.28 -2.85 -10.71
N LEU A 49 -8.46 -3.35 -9.48
CA LEU A 49 -9.77 -3.79 -9.00
C LEU A 49 -10.78 -2.64 -8.99
N ALA A 50 -10.41 -1.51 -8.39
CA ALA A 50 -11.31 -0.35 -8.27
C ALA A 50 -11.70 0.22 -9.65
N ILE A 51 -10.74 0.37 -10.57
CA ILE A 51 -10.99 0.86 -11.93
C ILE A 51 -11.95 -0.07 -12.70
N ASN A 52 -11.81 -1.36 -12.46
CA ASN A 52 -12.65 -2.37 -13.09
C ASN A 52 -13.92 -2.68 -12.30
N GLU A 53 -14.32 -1.83 -11.36
CA GLU A 53 -15.56 -1.94 -10.57
C GLU A 53 -15.65 -3.19 -9.69
N ARG A 54 -14.52 -3.76 -9.24
CA ARG A 54 -14.47 -4.86 -8.28
C ARG A 54 -14.39 -4.30 -6.87
N LYS A 55 -15.04 -4.96 -5.91
CA LYS A 55 -14.98 -4.59 -4.51
C LYS A 55 -13.74 -5.19 -3.87
N CYS A 56 -12.76 -4.36 -3.57
CA CYS A 56 -11.51 -4.75 -2.94
C CYS A 56 -11.66 -4.75 -1.41
N LEU A 57 -11.40 -5.89 -0.76
CA LEU A 57 -11.40 -6.06 0.69
C LEU A 57 -9.97 -6.30 1.14
N ILE A 58 -9.40 -5.35 1.91
CA ILE A 58 -8.02 -5.40 2.35
C ILE A 58 -7.99 -5.57 3.87
N TYR A 59 -7.18 -6.47 4.38
CA TYR A 59 -6.87 -6.56 5.81
C TYR A 59 -5.37 -6.70 6.01
N ASP A 60 -4.70 -5.58 6.16
CA ASP A 60 -3.26 -5.48 6.29
C ASP A 60 -2.91 -4.82 7.62
N ASN A 61 -2.02 -5.45 8.38
CA ASN A 61 -1.61 -4.94 9.69
C ASN A 61 -0.52 -3.87 9.59
N ASN A 62 0.03 -3.59 8.41
CA ASN A 62 1.04 -2.55 8.24
C ASN A 62 0.40 -1.16 8.29
N PRO A 63 0.66 -0.37 9.35
CA PRO A 63 0.00 0.92 9.52
C PRO A 63 0.37 1.95 8.44
N LEU A 64 1.58 1.87 7.85
CA LEU A 64 1.97 2.76 6.75
C LEU A 64 1.19 2.46 5.48
N VAL A 65 0.90 1.19 5.22
CA VAL A 65 0.10 0.77 4.06
C VAL A 65 -1.28 1.36 4.14
N LYS A 66 -1.94 1.25 5.30
CA LYS A 66 -3.27 1.82 5.51
C LYS A 66 -3.32 3.32 5.24
N ILE A 67 -2.35 4.07 5.81
CA ILE A 67 -2.31 5.53 5.65
C ILE A 67 -2.07 5.93 4.20
N ASN A 68 -1.12 5.28 3.53
CA ASN A 68 -0.83 5.55 2.14
C ASN A 68 -2.03 5.27 1.26
N PHE A 69 -2.64 4.11 1.45
CA PHE A 69 -3.78 3.65 0.70
C PHE A 69 -4.99 4.60 0.83
N GLU A 70 -5.35 4.97 2.05
CA GLU A 70 -6.47 5.90 2.27
C GLU A 70 -6.25 7.22 1.54
N ALA A 71 -5.02 7.75 1.52
CA ALA A 71 -4.71 8.95 0.77
C ALA A 71 -4.81 8.74 -0.76
N ASP A 72 -4.28 7.62 -1.26
CA ASP A 72 -4.15 7.37 -2.70
C ASP A 72 -5.52 7.15 -3.41
N PHE A 73 -6.57 6.82 -2.66
CA PHE A 73 -7.94 6.68 -3.20
C PHE A 73 -8.82 7.93 -3.05
N PHE A 74 -8.34 9.00 -2.43
CA PHE A 74 -9.06 10.25 -2.31
C PHE A 74 -8.45 11.35 -3.20
N TYR A 75 -9.29 12.17 -3.81
CA TYR A 75 -8.87 13.24 -4.73
C TYR A 75 -9.28 14.59 -4.19
N PRO A 76 -8.40 15.29 -3.49
CA PRO A 76 -8.63 16.66 -3.11
C PRO A 76 -8.45 17.58 -4.32
N SER A 77 -9.13 18.72 -4.34
CA SER A 77 -8.86 19.75 -5.34
C SER A 77 -7.51 20.45 -5.05
N LEU A 78 -6.83 20.90 -6.12
CA LEU A 78 -5.60 21.69 -5.96
C LEU A 78 -5.83 22.98 -5.16
N ALA A 79 -6.99 23.63 -5.35
CA ALA A 79 -7.39 24.80 -4.62
C ALA A 79 -7.50 24.51 -3.12
N GLY A 80 -8.15 23.37 -2.76
CA GLY A 80 -8.26 22.93 -1.37
C GLY A 80 -6.90 22.66 -0.72
N ILE A 81 -5.98 21.96 -1.44
CA ILE A 81 -4.62 21.72 -0.93
C ILE A 81 -3.88 23.06 -0.71
N LYS A 82 -3.91 23.98 -1.69
CA LYS A 82 -3.27 25.30 -1.55
C LYS A 82 -3.82 26.07 -0.36
N SER A 83 -5.15 26.14 -0.22
CA SER A 83 -5.79 26.81 0.91
C SER A 83 -5.31 26.20 2.23
N ARG A 84 -5.37 24.88 2.38
CA ARG A 84 -4.97 24.21 3.60
C ARG A 84 -3.49 24.38 3.93
N LEU A 85 -2.60 24.30 2.94
CA LEU A 85 -1.16 24.56 3.14
C LEU A 85 -0.87 26.02 3.56
N SER A 86 -1.68 26.98 3.11
CA SER A 86 -1.53 28.38 3.52
C SER A 86 -1.95 28.65 4.98
N GLU A 87 -2.82 27.82 5.53
CA GLU A 87 -3.24 27.89 6.94
C GLU A 87 -2.11 27.44 7.89
N ILE A 88 -1.19 26.60 7.43
CA ILE A 88 -0.11 26.05 8.23
C ILE A 88 1.00 27.08 8.40
N LYS A 89 1.14 27.60 9.62
CA LYS A 89 2.20 28.55 9.95
C LYS A 89 3.42 27.82 10.50
N VAL A 90 4.57 28.06 9.91
CA VAL A 90 5.85 27.55 10.42
C VAL A 90 6.40 28.57 11.43
N ILE A 91 6.33 28.23 12.70
CA ILE A 91 6.77 29.14 13.78
C ILE A 91 8.28 28.98 14.03
N GLY A 92 8.86 27.83 13.70
CA GLY A 92 10.27 27.50 13.92
C GLY A 92 10.60 27.11 15.37
N ASN A 93 11.84 26.67 15.57
CA ASN A 93 12.39 26.29 16.88
C ASN A 93 11.63 25.20 17.65
N PHE A 94 11.11 24.21 16.94
CA PHE A 94 10.51 23.05 17.59
C PHE A 94 11.58 22.22 18.34
N PRO A 95 11.24 21.67 19.52
CA PRO A 95 12.13 20.79 20.26
C PRO A 95 12.49 19.55 19.43
N ASP A 96 13.69 19.00 19.64
CA ASP A 96 14.10 17.79 18.94
C ASP A 96 13.30 16.57 19.45
N CYS A 97 12.61 15.93 18.53
CA CYS A 97 11.89 14.67 18.75
C CYS A 97 12.70 13.45 18.28
N GLY A 98 14.02 13.52 18.32
CA GLY A 98 14.93 12.42 17.96
C GLY A 98 15.23 12.27 16.46
N VAL A 99 14.72 13.18 15.62
CA VAL A 99 14.90 13.13 14.16
C VAL A 99 15.56 14.38 13.57
N LYS A 100 15.75 15.43 14.36
CA LYS A 100 16.29 16.71 13.89
C LYS A 100 17.66 16.55 13.19
N LYS A 101 18.48 15.63 13.67
CA LYS A 101 19.81 15.32 13.09
C LYS A 101 19.75 14.70 11.69
N PHE A 102 18.61 14.25 11.22
CA PHE A 102 18.43 13.65 9.90
C PHE A 102 17.83 14.61 8.87
N LEU A 103 17.45 15.82 9.28
CA LEU A 103 16.75 16.78 8.45
C LEU A 103 17.41 18.15 8.53
N HIS A 104 17.43 18.87 7.41
CA HIS A 104 17.79 20.28 7.43
C HIS A 104 16.90 21.06 8.43
N PRO A 105 17.41 21.99 9.24
CA PRO A 105 16.64 22.68 10.30
C PRO A 105 15.30 23.25 9.83
N ARG A 106 15.28 23.91 8.67
CA ARG A 106 14.04 24.45 8.09
C ARG A 106 13.05 23.36 7.67
N THR A 107 13.55 22.27 7.06
CA THR A 107 12.71 21.11 6.70
C THR A 107 12.10 20.47 7.95
N TYR A 108 12.88 20.37 9.04
CA TYR A 108 12.39 19.85 10.31
C TYR A 108 11.28 20.74 10.89
N ASP A 109 11.49 22.04 10.94
CA ASP A 109 10.50 22.99 11.48
C ASP A 109 9.22 22.98 10.65
N GLU A 110 9.32 22.88 9.33
CA GLU A 110 8.17 22.77 8.45
C GLU A 110 7.44 21.45 8.63
N ALA A 111 8.18 20.32 8.72
CA ALA A 111 7.60 19.01 8.99
C ALA A 111 6.83 18.98 10.32
N MET A 112 7.40 19.55 11.37
CA MET A 112 6.75 19.66 12.68
C MET A 112 5.49 20.53 12.64
N ALA A 113 5.53 21.66 11.96
CA ALA A 113 4.37 22.54 11.80
C ALA A 113 3.22 21.84 11.07
N ILE A 114 3.54 21.16 9.96
CA ILE A 114 2.55 20.39 9.18
C ILE A 114 1.98 19.25 10.02
N ARG A 115 2.84 18.47 10.69
CA ARG A 115 2.42 17.35 11.53
C ARG A 115 1.48 17.78 12.63
N LEU A 116 1.86 18.78 13.41
CA LEU A 116 1.04 19.32 14.51
C LEU A 116 -0.29 19.88 14.02
N PHE A 117 -0.29 20.57 12.90
CA PHE A 117 -1.52 21.06 12.29
C PHE A 117 -2.44 19.89 11.90
N LEU A 118 -1.92 18.87 11.20
CA LEU A 118 -2.70 17.74 10.72
C LEU A 118 -3.18 16.80 11.84
N ASP A 119 -2.43 16.69 12.93
CA ASP A 119 -2.84 15.88 14.09
C ASP A 119 -4.05 16.50 14.84
N ASN A 120 -4.27 17.82 14.70
CA ASN A 120 -5.40 18.55 15.25
C ASN A 120 -6.51 18.86 14.22
N ALA A 121 -6.29 18.57 12.96
CA ALA A 121 -7.24 18.85 11.87
C ALA A 121 -8.20 17.67 11.64
N PRO A 122 -9.39 17.93 11.06
CA PRO A 122 -10.33 16.86 10.70
C PRO A 122 -9.69 15.89 9.69
N ARG A 123 -10.08 14.62 9.77
CA ARG A 123 -9.65 13.58 8.83
C ARG A 123 -10.45 13.68 7.52
N ASP A 124 -10.04 14.60 6.65
CA ASP A 124 -10.62 14.77 5.33
C ASP A 124 -9.61 14.38 4.21
N ALA A 125 -10.08 14.31 2.98
CA ALA A 125 -9.27 13.96 1.82
C ALA A 125 -8.06 14.89 1.63
N ILE A 126 -8.22 16.20 1.91
CA ILE A 126 -7.14 17.19 1.77
C ILE A 126 -6.04 16.90 2.78
N ASN A 127 -6.41 16.70 4.05
CA ASN A 127 -5.45 16.43 5.12
C ASN A 127 -4.75 15.09 4.95
N LEU A 128 -5.46 14.04 4.51
CA LEU A 128 -4.85 12.74 4.19
C LEU A 128 -3.80 12.88 3.08
N TRP A 129 -4.09 13.62 2.01
CA TRP A 129 -3.17 13.87 0.92
C TRP A 129 -1.94 14.68 1.35
N ILE A 130 -2.15 15.78 2.08
CA ILE A 130 -1.03 16.58 2.60
C ILE A 130 -0.17 15.72 3.51
N LYS A 131 -0.78 14.95 4.42
CA LYS A 131 -0.05 14.07 5.35
C LYS A 131 0.79 13.02 4.60
N ARG A 132 0.20 12.37 3.60
CA ARG A 132 0.85 11.37 2.74
C ARG A 132 2.04 11.95 1.98
N LEU A 133 1.83 13.07 1.26
CA LEU A 133 2.87 13.66 0.42
C LEU A 133 3.96 14.35 1.25
N SER A 134 3.62 14.95 2.40
CA SER A 134 4.63 15.49 3.31
C SER A 134 5.55 14.41 3.85
N ALA A 135 5.02 13.25 4.21
CA ALA A 135 5.83 12.11 4.62
C ALA A 135 6.74 11.60 3.50
N ASP A 136 6.30 11.66 2.24
CA ASP A 136 7.12 11.28 1.08
C ASP A 136 8.26 12.27 0.78
N ALA A 137 8.12 13.53 1.19
CA ALA A 137 9.19 14.51 1.10
C ALA A 137 10.36 14.19 2.06
N LEU A 138 10.07 13.53 3.18
CA LEU A 138 11.06 13.20 4.20
C LEU A 138 11.86 11.97 3.79
N ARG A 139 13.14 12.18 3.48
CA ARG A 139 14.07 11.11 3.08
C ARG A 139 15.20 11.00 4.08
N MET A 140 15.57 9.77 4.42
CA MET A 140 16.81 9.54 5.16
C MET A 140 18.00 9.99 4.30
N PRO A 141 18.99 10.70 4.86
CA PRO A 141 20.23 10.96 4.17
C PRO A 141 20.82 9.64 3.66
N GLN A 142 21.25 9.61 2.41
CA GLN A 142 22.03 8.47 1.93
C GLN A 142 23.39 8.57 2.64
N ALA A 143 23.82 7.50 3.30
CA ALA A 143 25.16 7.42 3.86
C ALA A 143 26.18 7.43 2.70
N SER A 144 26.63 8.61 2.30
CA SER A 144 27.79 8.75 1.44
C SER A 144 29.03 8.41 2.24
N LYS A 145 29.92 7.64 1.64
CA LYS A 145 31.18 7.25 2.24
C LYS A 145 32.05 8.51 2.43
N GLY A 146 32.06 9.06 3.64
CA GLY A 146 33.20 9.86 4.04
C GLY A 146 32.98 11.28 4.55
N ASP A 147 31.94 12.02 4.20
CA ASP A 147 31.72 13.38 4.72
C ASP A 147 30.28 13.57 5.16
N LEU A 148 30.08 14.34 6.24
CA LEU A 148 28.79 14.86 6.65
C LEU A 148 28.32 15.81 5.53
N GLU A 149 27.63 15.29 4.52
CA GLU A 149 26.97 16.12 3.52
C GLU A 149 26.03 17.09 4.25
N GLU A 150 26.10 18.36 3.89
CA GLU A 150 25.12 19.34 4.34
C GLU A 150 23.73 18.83 4.00
N LEU A 151 22.88 18.70 5.00
CA LEU A 151 21.51 18.24 4.82
C LEU A 151 20.77 19.18 3.88
N GLU A 152 20.27 18.66 2.77
CA GLU A 152 19.55 19.43 1.77
C GLU A 152 18.24 19.99 2.34
N TYR A 153 17.98 21.28 2.11
CA TYR A 153 16.69 21.87 2.43
C TYR A 153 15.61 21.40 1.46
N ILE A 154 14.55 20.83 2.00
CA ILE A 154 13.35 20.45 1.27
C ILE A 154 12.19 21.32 1.75
N ASP A 155 11.67 22.16 0.86
CA ASP A 155 10.40 22.86 1.05
C ASP A 155 9.26 21.84 0.88
N ILE A 156 8.69 21.41 2.00
CA ILE A 156 7.66 20.35 2.01
C ILE A 156 6.39 20.82 1.34
N LYS A 157 5.99 22.07 1.54
CA LYS A 157 4.78 22.62 0.92
C LYS A 157 4.91 22.69 -0.60
N ASP A 158 6.03 23.15 -1.10
CA ASP A 158 6.32 23.18 -2.53
C ASP A 158 6.41 21.76 -3.10
N PHE A 159 7.05 20.83 -2.38
CA PHE A 159 7.09 19.41 -2.76
C PHE A 159 5.68 18.82 -2.92
N VAL A 160 4.78 19.06 -1.94
CA VAL A 160 3.39 18.60 -1.99
C VAL A 160 2.68 19.16 -3.23
N LEU A 161 2.82 20.45 -3.52
CA LEU A 161 2.19 21.08 -4.67
C LEU A 161 2.74 20.59 -6.01
N LYS A 162 4.06 20.44 -6.12
CA LYS A 162 4.71 19.88 -7.32
C LYS A 162 4.30 18.43 -7.54
N ARG A 163 4.27 17.65 -6.48
CA ARG A 163 3.90 16.22 -6.55
C ARG A 163 2.44 16.06 -6.94
N TYR A 164 1.53 16.87 -6.38
CA TYR A 164 0.14 16.90 -6.80
C TYR A 164 0.00 17.14 -8.31
N LYS A 165 0.65 18.21 -8.82
CA LYS A 165 0.61 18.52 -10.25
C LYS A 165 1.12 17.36 -11.11
N THR A 166 2.22 16.72 -10.71
CA THR A 166 2.78 15.57 -11.44
C THR A 166 1.82 14.39 -11.48
N ILE A 167 1.14 14.12 -10.37
CA ILE A 167 0.18 13.03 -10.27
C ILE A 167 -1.06 13.29 -11.13
N PHE A 168 -1.62 14.49 -11.06
CA PHE A 168 -2.92 14.81 -11.68
C PHE A 168 -2.84 15.42 -13.08
N SER A 169 -1.66 15.77 -13.58
CA SER A 169 -1.52 16.43 -14.88
C SER A 169 -2.12 15.67 -16.08
N ASN A 170 -2.36 14.36 -15.93
CA ASN A 170 -2.81 13.50 -17.02
C ASN A 170 -3.99 12.58 -16.64
N VAL A 171 -4.74 12.90 -15.59
CA VAL A 171 -5.84 12.05 -15.12
C VAL A 171 -7.17 12.55 -15.66
N GLU A 172 -7.86 11.67 -16.37
CA GLU A 172 -9.19 11.98 -16.86
C GLU A 172 -10.22 12.02 -15.73
N PRO A 173 -11.08 13.06 -15.64
CA PRO A 173 -12.07 13.19 -14.57
C PRO A 173 -12.99 11.96 -14.41
N MET A 174 -13.35 11.29 -15.50
CA MET A 174 -14.21 10.10 -15.47
C MET A 174 -13.58 8.94 -14.68
N ARG A 175 -12.26 8.78 -14.76
CA ARG A 175 -11.53 7.72 -14.04
C ARG A 175 -11.42 8.00 -12.55
N LEU A 176 -11.37 9.28 -12.17
CA LEU A 176 -11.46 9.70 -10.76
C LEU A 176 -12.81 9.30 -10.16
N LEU A 177 -13.89 9.48 -10.90
CA LEU A 177 -15.24 9.08 -10.49
C LEU A 177 -15.38 7.55 -10.32
N LEU A 178 -14.74 6.77 -11.19
CA LEU A 178 -14.76 5.30 -11.08
C LEU A 178 -14.05 4.82 -9.81
N LEU A 179 -12.93 5.42 -9.44
CA LEU A 179 -12.25 5.10 -8.19
C LEU A 179 -13.14 5.39 -6.97
N HIS A 180 -13.87 6.50 -6.97
CA HIS A 180 -14.82 6.81 -5.89
C HIS A 180 -15.98 5.83 -5.77
N LYS A 181 -16.41 5.22 -6.87
CA LYS A 181 -17.51 4.23 -6.86
C LYS A 181 -17.12 2.88 -6.29
N SER A 182 -15.85 2.54 -6.38
CA SER A 182 -15.32 1.22 -6.00
C SER A 182 -14.17 1.36 -4.99
N LEU A 183 -14.34 2.28 -4.04
CA LEU A 183 -13.35 2.45 -2.96
C LEU A 183 -13.11 1.10 -2.28
N PRO A 184 -11.85 0.70 -2.14
CA PRO A 184 -11.51 -0.46 -1.36
C PRO A 184 -11.90 -0.28 0.10
N GLU A 185 -12.30 -1.36 0.71
CA GLU A 185 -12.64 -1.42 2.13
C GLU A 185 -11.44 -1.96 2.90
N PHE A 186 -10.92 -1.14 3.83
CA PHE A 186 -9.80 -1.53 4.66
C PHE A 186 -10.32 -2.03 6.01
N LEU A 187 -10.10 -3.32 6.27
CA LEU A 187 -10.57 -4.03 7.45
C LEU A 187 -9.45 -4.18 8.47
N HIS A 188 -9.76 -4.17 9.75
CA HIS A 188 -8.77 -4.29 10.81
C HIS A 188 -8.33 -5.73 11.06
N ASN A 189 -9.17 -6.71 10.74
CA ASN A 189 -8.91 -8.11 11.02
C ASN A 189 -9.81 -9.06 10.22
N GLU A 190 -9.55 -10.34 10.35
CA GLU A 190 -10.31 -11.39 9.66
C GLU A 190 -11.78 -11.48 10.12
N LYS A 191 -12.09 -11.11 11.37
CA LYS A 191 -13.46 -11.11 11.88
C LYS A 191 -14.32 -10.10 11.14
N GLU A 192 -13.81 -8.88 10.95
CA GLU A 192 -14.50 -7.88 10.13
C GLU A 192 -14.69 -8.34 8.69
N LEU A 193 -13.70 -9.05 8.13
CA LEU A 193 -13.84 -9.65 6.80
C LEU A 193 -15.00 -10.65 6.75
N ASP A 194 -15.15 -11.50 7.74
CA ASP A 194 -16.26 -12.47 7.82
C ASP A 194 -17.61 -11.76 7.96
N GLU A 195 -17.66 -10.69 8.75
CA GLU A 195 -18.86 -9.84 8.89
C GLU A 195 -19.27 -9.16 7.57
N VAL A 196 -18.29 -8.63 6.81
CA VAL A 196 -18.53 -8.01 5.50
C VAL A 196 -18.95 -9.03 4.46
N LEU A 197 -18.38 -10.23 4.49
CA LEU A 197 -18.72 -11.30 3.58
C LEU A 197 -20.11 -11.90 3.87
N LYS A 198 -20.54 -11.95 5.14
CA LYS A 198 -21.82 -12.55 5.57
C LYS A 198 -22.01 -13.97 5.03
N GLY A 199 -20.94 -14.78 5.01
CA GLY A 199 -20.92 -16.13 4.46
C GLY A 199 -20.83 -16.22 2.93
N ALA A 200 -20.85 -15.09 2.21
CA ALA A 200 -20.63 -15.10 0.76
C ALA A 200 -19.22 -15.58 0.43
N LYS A 201 -19.11 -16.35 -0.66
CA LYS A 201 -17.83 -16.82 -1.18
C LYS A 201 -17.31 -15.88 -2.26
N ILE A 202 -15.99 -15.85 -2.43
CA ILE A 202 -15.29 -15.04 -3.42
C ILE A 202 -14.69 -15.89 -4.54
N LYS A 203 -14.43 -15.26 -5.68
CA LYS A 203 -13.83 -15.93 -6.84
C LYS A 203 -12.32 -15.75 -6.92
N LEU A 204 -11.80 -14.66 -6.40
CA LEU A 204 -10.38 -14.29 -6.49
C LEU A 204 -9.87 -13.78 -5.15
N ALA A 205 -8.68 -14.24 -4.77
CA ALA A 205 -7.85 -13.65 -3.74
C ALA A 205 -6.48 -13.29 -4.32
N TYR A 206 -5.87 -12.21 -3.81
CA TYR A 206 -4.50 -11.82 -4.14
C TYR A 206 -3.64 -11.94 -2.90
N TYR A 207 -2.63 -12.79 -2.94
CA TYR A 207 -1.75 -13.09 -1.82
C TYR A 207 -0.32 -12.69 -2.15
N ALA A 208 0.12 -11.57 -1.61
CA ALA A 208 1.45 -11.01 -1.81
C ALA A 208 2.06 -10.54 -0.49
N PRO A 209 2.47 -11.46 0.39
CA PRO A 209 3.00 -11.13 1.70
C PRO A 209 4.33 -10.38 1.61
N TYR A 210 4.66 -9.64 2.68
CA TYR A 210 5.90 -8.89 2.76
C TYR A 210 7.12 -9.80 2.91
N HIS A 211 8.19 -9.44 2.19
CA HIS A 211 9.49 -10.13 2.24
C HIS A 211 10.57 -9.37 2.99
N PHE A 212 10.18 -8.32 3.70
CA PHE A 212 11.18 -7.41 4.24
C PHE A 212 11.65 -7.88 5.61
N ASN A 213 12.96 -7.81 5.81
CA ASN A 213 13.53 -7.66 7.13
C ASN A 213 12.88 -6.42 7.78
N VAL A 214 12.25 -6.59 8.95
CA VAL A 214 11.56 -5.50 9.64
C VAL A 214 12.50 -4.34 9.93
N GLN A 215 13.77 -4.62 10.23
CA GLN A 215 14.76 -3.59 10.50
C GLN A 215 15.07 -2.76 9.26
N ASP A 216 15.23 -3.39 8.09
CA ASP A 216 15.45 -2.69 6.83
C ASP A 216 14.22 -1.86 6.44
N TYR A 217 13.03 -2.40 6.64
CA TYR A 217 11.80 -1.65 6.37
C TYR A 217 11.68 -0.46 7.30
N PHE A 218 11.94 -0.66 8.59
CA PHE A 218 11.95 0.41 9.59
C PHE A 218 12.95 1.50 9.22
N ASN A 219 14.20 1.13 8.92
CA ASN A 219 15.24 2.09 8.59
C ASN A 219 14.86 2.94 7.36
N ARG A 220 14.35 2.31 6.31
CA ARG A 220 13.94 3.02 5.08
C ARG A 220 12.74 3.94 5.28
N ASN A 221 11.86 3.62 6.21
CA ASN A 221 10.63 4.36 6.47
C ASN A 221 10.63 5.14 7.80
N PHE A 222 11.77 5.21 8.49
CA PHE A 222 11.88 5.80 9.81
C PHE A 222 11.27 7.20 9.91
N LEU A 223 11.65 8.11 9.02
CA LEU A 223 11.11 9.48 9.01
C LEU A 223 9.62 9.53 8.68
N LYS A 224 9.14 8.65 7.80
CA LYS A 224 7.71 8.54 7.51
C LYS A 224 6.94 8.03 8.73
N MET A 225 7.45 7.01 9.41
CA MET A 225 6.85 6.47 10.63
C MET A 225 6.81 7.52 11.73
N TRP A 226 7.92 8.23 11.94
CA TRP A 226 7.96 9.36 12.86
C TRP A 226 6.89 10.40 12.51
N PHE A 227 6.79 10.79 11.24
CA PHE A 227 5.81 11.78 10.78
C PHE A 227 4.36 11.35 11.02
N HIS A 228 4.08 10.06 10.91
CA HIS A 228 2.75 9.49 11.12
C HIS A 228 2.47 9.03 12.56
N ASN A 229 3.36 9.27 13.51
CA ASN A 229 3.25 8.76 14.89
C ASN A 229 3.17 7.22 14.99
N ILE A 230 3.85 6.50 14.10
CA ILE A 230 3.89 5.04 14.11
C ILE A 230 5.13 4.57 14.86
N SER A 231 4.93 3.78 15.90
CA SER A 231 6.03 3.17 16.65
C SER A 231 6.60 1.93 15.93
N LYS A 232 7.85 1.58 16.25
CA LYS A 232 8.45 0.32 15.79
C LYS A 232 7.63 -0.90 16.26
N ALA A 233 7.08 -0.86 17.47
CA ALA A 233 6.25 -1.94 18.00
C ALA A 233 5.01 -2.21 17.14
N GLN A 234 4.29 -1.16 16.73
CA GLN A 234 3.14 -1.30 15.82
C GLN A 234 3.54 -1.88 14.46
N LEU A 235 4.74 -1.54 13.97
CA LEU A 235 5.24 -2.11 12.73
C LEU A 235 5.57 -3.60 12.89
N MET A 236 6.18 -3.99 14.01
CA MET A 236 6.55 -5.38 14.27
C MET A 236 5.34 -6.33 14.33
N GLU A 237 4.15 -5.84 14.64
CA GLU A 237 2.92 -6.65 14.56
C GLU A 237 2.58 -7.08 13.13
N ALA A 238 2.99 -6.31 12.13
CA ALA A 238 2.76 -6.61 10.71
C ALA A 238 3.82 -7.53 10.11
N PHE A 239 5.02 -7.61 10.71
CA PHE A 239 6.16 -8.35 10.18
C PHE A 239 6.50 -9.54 11.06
N ILE A 240 6.83 -10.65 10.42
CA ILE A 240 7.28 -11.87 11.08
C ILE A 240 8.68 -12.17 10.52
N GLU A 241 9.71 -12.10 11.37
CA GLU A 241 11.11 -12.33 10.97
C GLU A 241 11.51 -13.79 11.05
N ASP A 242 10.87 -14.54 11.93
CA ASP A 242 11.14 -15.95 12.12
C ASP A 242 10.53 -16.81 11.01
N LYS A 243 11.32 -17.72 10.46
CA LYS A 243 10.97 -18.55 9.31
C LYS A 243 9.81 -19.51 9.62
N ASP A 244 9.82 -20.11 10.79
CA ASP A 244 8.81 -21.09 11.19
C ASP A 244 7.50 -20.37 11.55
N ALA A 245 7.59 -19.21 12.19
CA ALA A 245 6.45 -18.34 12.42
C ALA A 245 5.83 -17.86 11.11
N TRP A 246 6.64 -17.58 10.07
CA TRP A 246 6.15 -17.29 8.72
C TRP A 246 5.41 -18.46 8.09
N ALA A 247 5.95 -19.67 8.18
CA ALA A 247 5.30 -20.86 7.65
C ALA A 247 3.93 -21.08 8.34
N LEU A 248 3.87 -20.90 9.65
CA LEU A 248 2.62 -20.99 10.41
C LEU A 248 1.61 -19.91 9.98
N ARG A 249 2.06 -18.68 9.76
CA ARG A 249 1.21 -17.60 9.27
C ARG A 249 0.70 -17.88 7.87
N CYS A 250 1.56 -18.32 6.95
CA CYS A 250 1.20 -18.71 5.60
C CYS A 250 0.11 -19.79 5.61
N LYS A 251 0.26 -20.81 6.45
CA LYS A 251 -0.75 -21.85 6.65
C LYS A 251 -2.08 -21.29 7.13
N LYS A 252 -2.06 -20.39 8.10
CA LYS A 252 -3.28 -19.75 8.63
C LYS A 252 -3.97 -18.93 7.54
N ASP A 253 -3.22 -18.10 6.82
CA ASP A 253 -3.75 -17.24 5.76
C ASP A 253 -4.31 -18.09 4.61
N PHE A 254 -3.59 -19.14 4.18
CA PHE A 254 -4.07 -20.07 3.16
C PHE A 254 -5.39 -20.71 3.55
N LEU A 255 -5.50 -21.25 4.76
CA LEU A 255 -6.73 -21.89 5.25
C LEU A 255 -7.90 -20.89 5.32
N SER A 256 -7.64 -19.67 5.72
CA SER A 256 -8.63 -18.60 5.72
C SER A 256 -9.13 -18.33 4.30
N LEU A 257 -8.24 -18.12 3.33
CA LEU A 257 -8.60 -17.91 1.93
C LEU A 257 -9.31 -19.11 1.32
N HIS A 258 -8.81 -20.32 1.59
CA HIS A 258 -9.43 -21.56 1.12
C HIS A 258 -10.90 -21.68 1.54
N LYS A 259 -11.22 -21.36 2.79
CA LYS A 259 -12.61 -21.37 3.31
C LYS A 259 -13.50 -20.34 2.61
N LYS A 260 -12.94 -19.21 2.21
CA LYS A 260 -13.68 -18.08 1.61
C LYS A 260 -13.84 -18.20 0.10
N LEU A 261 -12.98 -18.96 -0.58
CA LEU A 261 -13.05 -19.16 -2.02
C LEU A 261 -14.14 -20.17 -2.40
N VAL A 262 -14.85 -19.88 -3.52
CA VAL A 262 -15.73 -20.85 -4.18
C VAL A 262 -14.92 -22.02 -4.73
N SER A 263 -15.57 -23.14 -5.00
CA SER A 263 -15.02 -24.15 -5.93
C SER A 263 -14.81 -23.51 -7.31
N GLY A 264 -13.68 -23.77 -7.95
CA GLY A 264 -13.26 -23.08 -9.16
C GLY A 264 -12.77 -21.64 -8.95
N GLY A 265 -12.63 -21.17 -7.71
CA GLY A 265 -12.04 -19.86 -7.37
C GLY A 265 -10.52 -19.87 -7.49
N PHE A 266 -9.92 -18.68 -7.48
CA PHE A 266 -8.50 -18.46 -7.79
C PHE A 266 -7.76 -17.76 -6.67
N ILE A 267 -6.48 -18.09 -6.51
CA ILE A 267 -5.51 -17.31 -5.72
C ILE A 267 -4.39 -16.88 -6.66
N LEU A 268 -4.19 -15.57 -6.79
CA LEU A 268 -3.00 -15.01 -7.40
C LEU A 268 -1.97 -14.79 -6.30
N VAL A 269 -0.83 -15.47 -6.42
CA VAL A 269 0.25 -15.45 -5.43
C VAL A 269 1.45 -14.73 -6.03
N GLU A 270 2.00 -13.74 -5.35
CA GLU A 270 3.18 -12.99 -5.80
C GLU A 270 4.17 -12.73 -4.66
N LYS A 271 5.42 -12.49 -5.05
CA LYS A 271 6.50 -12.01 -4.15
C LYS A 271 6.80 -12.91 -2.94
N LEU A 272 6.57 -14.21 -3.06
CA LEU A 272 7.01 -15.17 -2.05
C LEU A 272 8.52 -15.43 -2.20
N ASN A 273 9.23 -15.65 -1.08
CA ASN A 273 10.55 -16.26 -1.14
C ASN A 273 10.43 -17.78 -1.42
N GLU A 274 11.50 -18.41 -1.86
CA GLU A 274 11.47 -19.83 -2.25
C GLU A 274 10.88 -20.75 -1.17
N TYR A 275 11.26 -20.55 0.08
CA TYR A 275 10.77 -21.36 1.19
C TYR A 275 9.26 -21.21 1.40
N ILE A 276 8.75 -19.99 1.37
CA ILE A 276 7.32 -19.71 1.53
C ILE A 276 6.53 -20.25 0.33
N ILE A 277 7.09 -20.14 -0.87
CA ILE A 277 6.50 -20.71 -2.09
C ILE A 277 6.32 -22.23 -1.93
N GLU A 278 7.36 -22.95 -1.50
CA GLU A 278 7.27 -24.39 -1.29
C GLU A 278 6.17 -24.76 -0.27
N GLU A 279 6.13 -24.10 0.87
CA GLU A 279 5.11 -24.35 1.89
C GLU A 279 3.70 -24.02 1.38
N PHE A 280 3.56 -22.91 0.65
CA PHE A 280 2.29 -22.54 0.04
C PHE A 280 1.83 -23.59 -0.99
N PHE A 281 2.72 -24.08 -1.86
CA PHE A 281 2.40 -25.10 -2.83
C PHE A 281 2.04 -26.44 -2.19
N LYS A 282 2.78 -26.89 -1.17
CA LYS A 282 2.42 -28.11 -0.42
C LYS A 282 0.99 -28.03 0.10
N LEU A 283 0.63 -26.91 0.71
CA LEU A 283 -0.73 -26.66 1.19
C LEU A 283 -1.75 -26.62 0.03
N ALA A 284 -1.45 -25.88 -1.01
CA ALA A 284 -2.33 -25.72 -2.15
C ALA A 284 -2.64 -27.06 -2.82
N PHE A 285 -1.64 -27.88 -3.11
CA PHE A 285 -1.84 -29.22 -3.67
C PHE A 285 -2.61 -30.15 -2.72
N PHE A 286 -2.27 -30.11 -1.42
CA PHE A 286 -2.99 -30.92 -0.42
C PHE A 286 -4.48 -30.58 -0.35
N TYR A 287 -4.84 -29.30 -0.53
CA TYR A 287 -6.23 -28.83 -0.51
C TYR A 287 -6.88 -28.76 -1.91
N GLY A 288 -6.31 -29.45 -2.91
CA GLY A 288 -6.91 -29.58 -4.22
C GLY A 288 -6.84 -28.33 -5.08
N TYR A 289 -5.71 -27.65 -5.11
CA TYR A 289 -5.44 -26.57 -6.07
C TYR A 289 -4.54 -27.07 -7.19
N GLU A 290 -4.76 -26.55 -8.39
CA GLU A 290 -3.87 -26.70 -9.53
C GLU A 290 -3.21 -25.35 -9.87
N ASN A 291 -1.95 -25.39 -10.29
CA ASN A 291 -1.27 -24.20 -10.83
C ASN A 291 -1.66 -24.05 -12.30
N ILE A 292 -2.33 -22.94 -12.65
CA ILE A 292 -2.77 -22.67 -14.02
C ILE A 292 -1.71 -21.91 -14.80
N HIS A 293 -1.08 -20.91 -14.17
CA HIS A 293 -0.05 -20.09 -14.76
C HIS A 293 1.06 -19.80 -13.75
N ALA A 294 2.30 -19.98 -14.20
CA ALA A 294 3.49 -19.41 -13.57
C ALA A 294 4.01 -18.29 -14.46
N PHE A 295 4.45 -17.20 -13.88
CA PHE A 295 5.01 -16.06 -14.61
C PHE A 295 6.17 -15.45 -13.82
N CYS A 296 7.09 -14.85 -14.56
CA CYS A 296 8.23 -14.15 -14.00
C CYS A 296 8.35 -12.80 -14.68
N ASN A 297 8.62 -11.74 -13.91
CA ASN A 297 8.90 -10.44 -14.50
C ASN A 297 10.36 -10.31 -14.92
N THR A 298 10.69 -9.21 -15.59
CA THR A 298 12.06 -8.92 -16.08
C THR A 298 13.09 -8.77 -14.95
N LYS A 299 12.65 -8.61 -13.70
CA LYS A 299 13.49 -8.48 -12.50
C LYS A 299 13.59 -9.78 -11.70
N GLY A 300 13.02 -10.88 -12.21
CA GLY A 300 13.03 -12.17 -11.55
C GLY A 300 12.01 -12.36 -10.43
N ALA A 301 11.06 -11.42 -10.23
CA ALA A 301 9.96 -11.65 -9.31
C ALA A 301 8.97 -12.63 -9.94
N GLU A 302 8.56 -13.61 -9.15
CA GLU A 302 7.70 -14.70 -9.60
C GLU A 302 6.27 -14.53 -9.08
N GLY A 303 5.33 -15.10 -9.83
CA GLY A 303 3.94 -15.17 -9.45
C GLY A 303 3.26 -16.42 -10.00
N TYR A 304 2.16 -16.81 -9.35
CA TYR A 304 1.46 -18.03 -9.64
C TYR A 304 -0.05 -17.82 -9.53
N LEU A 305 -0.78 -18.24 -10.55
CA LEU A 305 -2.24 -18.28 -10.51
C LEU A 305 -2.68 -19.72 -10.26
N MET A 306 -3.29 -19.94 -9.10
CA MET A 306 -3.76 -21.24 -8.65
C MET A 306 -5.28 -21.29 -8.63
N LYS A 307 -5.86 -22.40 -9.12
CA LYS A 307 -7.30 -22.65 -9.14
C LYS A 307 -7.67 -23.71 -8.13
N LYS A 308 -8.65 -23.43 -7.30
CA LYS A 308 -9.27 -24.40 -6.40
C LYS A 308 -10.10 -25.38 -7.21
N LEU A 309 -9.76 -26.66 -7.14
CA LEU A 309 -10.58 -27.74 -7.69
C LEU A 309 -11.83 -27.95 -6.82
N GLY A 310 -12.81 -28.64 -7.32
CA GLY A 310 -14.07 -28.89 -6.64
C GLY A 310 -13.95 -29.82 -5.44
#